data_8900a1593ed21d3f518ae0188cd54ddd
#
_entry.id   8900a1593ed21d3f518ae0188cd54ddd
#
_cell.length_a   1.000
_cell.length_b   1.000
_cell.length_c   1.000
_cell.angle_alpha   90.00
_cell.angle_beta   90.00
_cell.angle_gamma   90.00
#
_symmetry.space_group_name_H-M   'P 1'
#
loop_
_entity.id
_entity.type
_entity.pdbx_description
1 polymer ?
#
loop_
_entity_poly.entity_id
_entity_poly.type
_entity_poly.pdbx_seq_one_letter_code
_entity_poly.pdbx_strand_id
1 'polypeptide(L)'
;MKGILVSKFRNCLWMLVLTTIVVAIVACEQQVREKQEQPVLLEEKPLLLEEPPLLLEEKEATGPVADNSRCHVCHINYSEESLAVTHARANVGCEQCHGSSDAHCGDEDNITPPDIMYPAEKIRPFCMGCHPKEKIDIAVHKSVMAKPDANESICTNCHGEHRLGYRTRKWDKTTRKLIEDDKVRMMTEKPNE
;
A
#
# COMPACT_ATOMS: atom_id res chain seq x y z
N MET A 1 -3.16 21.89 -68.54
CA MET A 1 -4.41 22.15 -67.80
C MET A 1 -4.80 21.03 -66.76
N LYS A 2 -4.01 19.99 -66.57
CA LYS A 2 -4.36 18.90 -65.62
C LYS A 2 -3.98 19.16 -64.15
N GLY A 3 -3.04 20.07 -63.82
CA GLY A 3 -2.55 20.29 -62.45
C GLY A 3 -3.48 21.11 -61.56
N ILE A 4 -4.30 22.01 -62.13
CA ILE A 4 -5.17 22.90 -61.36
C ILE A 4 -6.40 22.19 -60.79
N LEU A 5 -6.89 21.15 -61.49
CA LEU A 5 -8.05 20.38 -61.05
C LEU A 5 -7.75 19.48 -59.84
N VAL A 6 -6.55 18.89 -59.80
CA VAL A 6 -6.09 18.02 -58.69
C VAL A 6 -5.89 18.84 -57.42
N SER A 7 -5.37 20.08 -57.50
CA SER A 7 -5.16 20.95 -56.36
C SER A 7 -6.48 21.36 -55.71
N LYS A 8 -7.49 21.72 -56.51
CA LYS A 8 -8.82 22.09 -56.02
C LYS A 8 -9.54 20.94 -55.34
N PHE A 9 -9.39 19.71 -55.90
CA PHE A 9 -10.00 18.52 -55.29
C PHE A 9 -9.36 18.16 -53.95
N ARG A 10 -8.05 18.29 -53.83
CA ARG A 10 -7.31 18.04 -52.57
C ARG A 10 -7.70 19.06 -51.51
N ASN A 11 -7.84 20.34 -51.88
CA ASN A 11 -8.26 21.37 -50.90
C ASN A 11 -9.72 21.17 -50.44
N CYS A 12 -10.61 20.71 -51.35
CA CYS A 12 -12.00 20.41 -51.01
C CYS A 12 -12.09 19.22 -50.04
N LEU A 13 -11.28 18.19 -50.26
CA LEU A 13 -11.19 17.01 -49.38
C LEU A 13 -10.67 17.37 -48.00
N TRP A 14 -9.65 18.25 -47.92
CA TRP A 14 -9.12 18.74 -46.64
C TRP A 14 -10.14 19.55 -45.85
N MET A 15 -10.92 20.38 -46.54
CA MET A 15 -11.99 21.14 -45.90
C MET A 15 -13.10 20.25 -45.35
N LEU A 16 -13.48 19.19 -46.08
CA LEU A 16 -14.45 18.22 -45.58
C LEU A 16 -13.96 17.45 -44.34
N VAL A 17 -12.68 17.06 -44.31
CA VAL A 17 -12.10 16.38 -43.16
C VAL A 17 -12.04 17.32 -41.93
N LEU A 18 -11.67 18.58 -42.13
CA LEU A 18 -11.64 19.59 -41.05
C LEU A 18 -13.03 19.84 -40.48
N THR A 19 -14.06 19.98 -41.33
CA THR A 19 -15.44 20.17 -40.88
C THR A 19 -15.99 19.00 -40.09
N THR A 20 -15.68 17.76 -40.47
CA THR A 20 -16.11 16.57 -39.72
C THR A 20 -15.43 16.48 -38.36
N ILE A 21 -14.16 16.84 -38.27
CA ILE A 21 -13.43 16.88 -36.96
C ILE A 21 -14.05 17.93 -36.05
N VAL A 22 -14.33 19.14 -36.55
CA VAL A 22 -14.93 20.22 -35.74
C VAL A 22 -16.32 19.79 -35.24
N VAL A 23 -17.15 19.18 -36.08
CA VAL A 23 -18.48 18.72 -35.69
C VAL A 23 -18.37 17.61 -34.62
N ALA A 24 -17.40 16.69 -34.75
CA ALA A 24 -17.18 15.64 -33.74
C ALA A 24 -16.74 16.22 -32.39
N ILE A 25 -15.89 17.24 -32.38
CA ILE A 25 -15.44 17.91 -31.14
C ILE A 25 -16.62 18.60 -30.46
N VAL A 26 -17.44 19.36 -31.22
CA VAL A 26 -18.60 20.06 -30.66
C VAL A 26 -19.65 19.08 -30.14
N ALA A 27 -19.88 17.96 -30.81
CA ALA A 27 -20.79 16.91 -30.35
C ALA A 27 -20.30 16.24 -29.06
N CYS A 28 -18.99 16.05 -28.92
CA CYS A 28 -18.39 15.50 -27.70
C CYS A 28 -18.53 16.47 -26.50
N GLU A 29 -18.36 17.77 -26.76
CA GLU A 29 -18.49 18.81 -25.75
C GLU A 29 -19.94 18.98 -25.26
N GLN A 30 -20.92 18.79 -26.13
CA GLN A 30 -22.33 18.78 -25.77
C GLN A 30 -22.72 17.59 -24.90
N GLN A 31 -22.19 16.39 -25.19
CA GLN A 31 -22.44 15.20 -24.35
C GLN A 31 -21.83 15.31 -22.95
N VAL A 32 -20.70 15.99 -22.81
CA VAL A 32 -20.09 16.25 -21.50
C VAL A 32 -20.92 17.26 -20.70
N ARG A 33 -21.47 18.27 -21.38
CA ARG A 33 -22.26 19.32 -20.75
C ARG A 33 -23.64 18.84 -20.28
N GLU A 34 -24.28 17.97 -21.06
CA GLU A 34 -25.59 17.40 -20.72
C GLU A 34 -25.50 16.44 -19.52
N LYS A 35 -24.32 15.85 -19.26
CA LYS A 35 -24.06 15.02 -18.09
C LYS A 35 -23.83 15.82 -16.79
N GLN A 36 -23.53 17.13 -16.90
CA GLN A 36 -23.26 18.01 -15.76
C GLN A 36 -24.49 18.81 -15.29
N GLU A 37 -25.56 18.86 -16.07
CA GLU A 37 -26.76 19.64 -15.75
C GLU A 37 -27.95 18.80 -15.25
N GLN A 38 -27.72 17.57 -14.77
CA GLN A 38 -28.76 16.92 -13.97
C GLN A 38 -28.78 17.58 -12.59
N PRO A 39 -29.86 18.31 -12.23
CA PRO A 39 -30.02 18.79 -10.87
C PRO A 39 -30.11 17.55 -9.99
N VAL A 40 -29.15 17.40 -9.08
CA VAL A 40 -29.27 16.47 -7.97
C VAL A 40 -30.42 16.99 -7.14
N LEU A 41 -31.63 16.50 -7.42
CA LEU A 41 -32.75 16.60 -6.49
C LEU A 41 -32.29 15.84 -5.25
N LEU A 42 -31.81 16.56 -4.25
CA LEU A 42 -31.67 16.07 -2.89
C LEU A 42 -33.11 15.84 -2.39
N GLU A 43 -33.65 14.68 -2.72
CA GLU A 43 -34.77 14.15 -2.01
C GLU A 43 -34.26 13.86 -0.60
N GLU A 44 -34.57 14.77 0.34
CA GLU A 44 -34.35 14.56 1.77
C GLU A 44 -35.24 13.38 2.19
N LYS A 45 -34.74 12.18 1.95
CA LYS A 45 -35.26 10.98 2.54
C LYS A 45 -35.04 11.11 4.06
N PRO A 46 -36.07 11.06 4.89
CA PRO A 46 -35.89 11.10 6.32
C PRO A 46 -34.86 10.03 6.71
N LEU A 47 -33.87 10.41 7.49
CA LEU A 47 -32.89 9.51 8.06
C LEU A 47 -33.64 8.55 9.01
N LEU A 48 -34.27 7.53 8.46
CA LEU A 48 -34.73 6.39 9.24
C LEU A 48 -33.46 5.60 9.62
N LEU A 49 -32.98 5.87 10.82
CA LEU A 49 -31.97 5.15 11.56
C LEU A 49 -32.44 3.74 11.93
N GLU A 50 -32.85 2.94 10.95
CA GLU A 50 -33.33 1.56 11.19
C GLU A 50 -32.85 0.57 10.12
N GLU A 51 -31.68 0.80 9.51
CA GLU A 51 -31.00 -0.33 8.94
C GLU A 51 -30.04 -0.87 10.01
N PRO A 52 -30.22 -2.12 10.45
CA PRO A 52 -29.23 -2.73 11.33
C PRO A 52 -27.89 -2.65 10.60
N PRO A 53 -26.81 -2.29 11.30
CA PRO A 53 -25.49 -2.25 10.67
C PRO A 53 -25.29 -3.58 9.98
N LEU A 54 -24.88 -3.55 8.71
CA LEU A 54 -24.39 -4.72 8.00
C LEU A 54 -23.25 -5.26 8.87
N LEU A 55 -23.62 -6.20 9.75
CA LEU A 55 -22.65 -7.06 10.43
C LEU A 55 -21.98 -7.85 9.30
N LEU A 56 -20.88 -7.30 8.79
CA LEU A 56 -19.88 -8.16 8.16
C LEU A 56 -19.61 -9.22 9.24
N GLU A 57 -19.99 -10.46 8.96
CA GLU A 57 -19.60 -11.59 9.78
C GLU A 57 -18.09 -11.65 9.75
N GLU A 58 -17.43 -10.81 10.57
CA GLU A 58 -16.05 -11.03 10.91
C GLU A 58 -16.03 -12.41 11.54
N LYS A 59 -15.41 -13.34 10.84
CA LYS A 59 -15.15 -14.67 11.35
C LYS A 59 -14.36 -14.48 12.65
N GLU A 60 -15.10 -14.50 13.77
CA GLU A 60 -14.53 -14.28 15.09
C GLU A 60 -13.33 -15.22 15.27
N ALA A 61 -12.21 -14.66 15.64
CA ALA A 61 -11.05 -15.45 16.00
C ALA A 61 -11.45 -16.33 17.18
N THR A 62 -11.41 -17.65 17.02
CA THR A 62 -11.82 -18.63 18.04
C THR A 62 -10.84 -18.77 19.19
N GLY A 63 -9.86 -17.88 19.31
CA GLY A 63 -8.80 -17.89 20.32
C GLY A 63 -8.29 -16.50 20.65
N PRO A 64 -7.32 -16.37 21.57
CA PRO A 64 -6.72 -15.10 21.89
C PRO A 64 -6.05 -14.49 20.66
N VAL A 65 -6.28 -13.20 20.44
CA VAL A 65 -5.66 -12.41 19.39
C VAL A 65 -4.54 -11.60 20.01
N ALA A 66 -3.38 -11.56 19.38
CA ALA A 66 -2.27 -10.75 19.88
C ALA A 66 -2.62 -9.26 19.87
N ASP A 67 -2.31 -8.58 20.96
CA ASP A 67 -2.50 -7.14 21.06
C ASP A 67 -1.31 -6.41 20.44
N ASN A 68 -1.55 -5.75 19.34
CA ASN A 68 -0.59 -4.92 18.60
C ASN A 68 -0.88 -3.42 18.73
N SER A 69 -1.79 -3.02 19.63
CA SER A 69 -2.25 -1.63 19.75
C SER A 69 -1.11 -0.64 19.94
N ARG A 70 -0.13 -0.99 20.77
CA ARG A 70 1.07 -0.18 21.00
C ARG A 70 1.87 0.11 19.73
N CYS A 71 2.02 -0.89 18.87
CA CYS A 71 2.77 -0.76 17.61
C CYS A 71 1.96 0.06 16.58
N HIS A 72 0.64 -0.13 16.57
CA HIS A 72 -0.25 0.53 15.62
C HIS A 72 -0.41 2.04 15.88
N VAL A 73 0.00 2.56 17.03
CA VAL A 73 0.04 4.01 17.27
C VAL A 73 0.83 4.75 16.18
N CYS A 74 1.99 4.21 15.80
CA CYS A 74 2.83 4.78 14.74
C CYS A 74 2.74 3.99 13.42
N HIS A 75 2.44 2.68 13.50
CA HIS A 75 2.41 1.76 12.36
C HIS A 75 0.98 1.38 11.97
N ILE A 76 0.09 2.37 11.88
CA ILE A 76 -1.33 2.15 11.56
C ILE A 76 -1.53 1.45 10.20
N ASN A 77 -0.60 1.63 9.27
CA ASN A 77 -0.62 0.98 7.96
C ASN A 77 -0.53 -0.56 8.03
N TYR A 78 -0.12 -1.12 9.17
CA TYR A 78 -0.08 -2.57 9.38
C TYR A 78 -1.32 -3.13 10.08
N SER A 79 -2.24 -2.29 10.53
CA SER A 79 -3.47 -2.76 11.20
C SER A 79 -4.37 -3.62 10.30
N GLU A 80 -4.28 -3.43 8.99
CA GLU A 80 -5.02 -4.18 7.96
C GLU A 80 -4.10 -5.02 7.06
N GLU A 81 -2.79 -4.97 7.29
CA GLU A 81 -1.82 -5.71 6.49
C GLU A 81 -1.95 -7.21 6.74
N SER A 82 -2.05 -8.00 5.67
CA SER A 82 -2.46 -9.40 5.74
C SER A 82 -1.53 -10.28 6.59
N LEU A 83 -0.22 -10.05 6.55
CA LEU A 83 0.74 -10.82 7.35
C LEU A 83 0.57 -10.50 8.84
N ALA A 84 0.48 -9.21 9.19
CA ALA A 84 0.29 -8.78 10.57
C ALA A 84 -1.05 -9.28 11.15
N VAL A 85 -2.15 -9.10 10.39
CA VAL A 85 -3.49 -9.53 10.82
C VAL A 85 -3.58 -11.04 10.97
N THR A 86 -3.06 -11.81 10.02
CA THR A 86 -3.12 -13.28 10.06
C THR A 86 -2.33 -13.84 11.24
N HIS A 87 -1.15 -13.29 11.52
CA HIS A 87 -0.33 -13.71 12.66
C HIS A 87 -0.98 -13.29 13.98
N ALA A 88 -1.53 -12.08 14.09
CA ALA A 88 -2.23 -11.63 15.29
C ALA A 88 -3.40 -12.57 15.64
N ARG A 89 -4.19 -13.01 14.65
CA ARG A 89 -5.26 -14.00 14.84
C ARG A 89 -4.76 -15.35 15.31
N ALA A 90 -3.52 -15.68 15.05
CA ALA A 90 -2.84 -16.87 15.57
C ALA A 90 -2.11 -16.59 16.90
N ASN A 91 -2.40 -15.47 17.56
CA ASN A 91 -1.75 -15.01 18.79
C ASN A 91 -0.24 -14.79 18.64
N VAL A 92 0.18 -14.35 17.45
CA VAL A 92 1.57 -13.97 17.15
C VAL A 92 1.57 -12.48 16.78
N GLY A 93 1.96 -11.63 17.72
CA GLY A 93 1.97 -10.18 17.52
C GLY A 93 3.30 -9.66 16.98
N CYS A 94 3.37 -8.35 16.84
CA CYS A 94 4.56 -7.64 16.35
C CYS A 94 5.80 -7.92 17.21
N GLU A 95 5.62 -8.00 18.52
CA GLU A 95 6.72 -8.20 19.48
C GLU A 95 7.38 -9.57 19.35
N GLN A 96 6.64 -10.61 18.97
CA GLN A 96 7.21 -11.95 18.79
C GLN A 96 8.23 -11.99 17.63
N CYS A 97 8.10 -11.07 16.68
CA CYS A 97 9.04 -10.95 15.57
C CYS A 97 10.08 -9.86 15.82
N HIS A 98 9.68 -8.70 16.33
CA HIS A 98 10.52 -7.51 16.41
C HIS A 98 11.11 -7.23 17.81
N GLY A 99 10.80 -8.07 18.81
CA GLY A 99 11.13 -7.83 20.20
C GLY A 99 10.15 -6.85 20.85
N SER A 100 10.24 -6.65 22.16
CA SER A 100 9.39 -5.70 22.89
C SER A 100 9.57 -4.26 22.39
N SER A 101 10.77 -3.95 21.93
CA SER A 101 11.12 -2.69 21.28
C SER A 101 10.75 -1.45 22.13
N ASP A 102 10.86 -1.55 23.47
CA ASP A 102 10.43 -0.52 24.40
C ASP A 102 11.10 0.83 24.13
N ALA A 103 12.40 0.81 23.87
CA ALA A 103 13.15 2.02 23.54
C ALA A 103 12.69 2.64 22.20
N HIS A 104 12.32 1.83 21.22
CA HIS A 104 11.77 2.30 19.95
C HIS A 104 10.39 2.91 20.13
N CYS A 105 9.51 2.23 20.88
CA CYS A 105 8.15 2.72 21.12
C CYS A 105 8.11 3.98 21.99
N GLY A 106 9.12 4.22 22.83
CA GLY A 106 9.25 5.39 23.66
C GLY A 106 10.01 6.55 23.02
N ASP A 107 10.51 6.39 21.81
CA ASP A 107 11.31 7.40 21.11
C ASP A 107 10.44 8.24 20.16
N GLU A 108 9.99 9.40 20.66
CA GLU A 108 9.18 10.35 19.88
C GLU A 108 9.92 10.90 18.66
N ASP A 109 11.24 10.92 18.68
CA ASP A 109 12.08 11.37 17.57
C ASP A 109 12.27 10.30 16.47
N ASN A 110 11.87 9.06 16.74
CA ASN A 110 12.00 7.93 15.81
C ASN A 110 13.42 7.67 15.30
N ILE A 111 14.44 7.89 16.12
CA ILE A 111 15.85 7.61 15.79
C ILE A 111 16.33 6.27 16.32
N THR A 112 15.58 5.69 17.25
CA THR A 112 15.86 4.38 17.84
C THR A 112 15.23 3.28 16.97
N PRO A 113 15.98 2.29 16.48
CA PRO A 113 15.41 1.19 15.72
C PRO A 113 14.70 0.19 16.65
N PRO A 114 13.78 -0.64 16.12
CA PRO A 114 13.23 -1.75 16.89
C PRO A 114 14.33 -2.74 17.30
N ASP A 115 14.06 -3.57 18.31
CA ASP A 115 15.08 -4.48 18.87
C ASP A 115 15.59 -5.47 17.82
N ILE A 116 14.70 -5.97 16.98
CA ILE A 116 15.02 -6.93 15.96
C ILE A 116 14.63 -6.38 14.59
N MET A 117 15.59 -6.38 13.68
CA MET A 117 15.40 -6.05 12.27
C MET A 117 15.87 -7.23 11.41
N TYR A 118 15.18 -7.46 10.29
CA TYR A 118 15.51 -8.57 9.40
C TYR A 118 16.12 -8.06 8.09
N PRO A 119 17.43 -8.23 7.88
CA PRO A 119 17.99 -8.16 6.53
C PRO A 119 17.41 -9.31 5.68
N ALA A 120 17.40 -9.15 4.36
CA ALA A 120 16.69 -10.05 3.45
C ALA A 120 17.05 -11.53 3.64
N GLU A 121 18.34 -11.81 3.85
CA GLU A 121 18.87 -13.17 4.04
C GLU A 121 18.43 -13.83 5.36
N LYS A 122 17.94 -13.06 6.32
CA LYS A 122 17.43 -13.56 7.60
C LYS A 122 15.93 -13.83 7.62
N ILE A 123 15.17 -13.27 6.67
CA ILE A 123 13.71 -13.41 6.66
C ILE A 123 13.29 -14.87 6.47
N ARG A 124 13.81 -15.55 5.44
CA ARG A 124 13.44 -16.94 5.17
C ARG A 124 13.79 -17.87 6.33
N PRO A 125 15.01 -17.89 6.88
CA PRO A 125 15.34 -18.72 8.04
C PRO A 125 14.42 -18.46 9.24
N PHE A 126 14.07 -17.22 9.49
CA PHE A 126 13.18 -16.84 10.58
C PHE A 126 11.76 -17.40 10.38
N CYS A 127 11.14 -17.18 9.23
CA CYS A 127 9.81 -17.70 8.91
C CYS A 127 9.77 -19.24 9.01
N MET A 128 10.82 -19.92 8.54
CA MET A 128 10.94 -21.37 8.58
C MET A 128 11.06 -21.94 10.00
N GLY A 129 11.30 -21.12 11.01
CA GLY A 129 11.28 -21.53 12.41
C GLY A 129 9.89 -21.98 12.87
N CYS A 130 8.83 -21.34 12.34
CA CYS A 130 7.43 -21.70 12.64
C CYS A 130 6.74 -22.39 11.46
N HIS A 131 7.18 -22.13 10.23
CA HIS A 131 6.65 -22.69 8.99
C HIS A 131 7.65 -23.70 8.39
N PRO A 132 7.79 -24.91 8.96
CA PRO A 132 8.77 -25.86 8.48
C PRO A 132 8.44 -26.30 7.05
N LYS A 133 9.50 -26.59 6.29
CA LYS A 133 9.42 -26.88 4.85
C LYS A 133 8.40 -27.96 4.50
N GLU A 134 8.22 -28.93 5.39
CA GLU A 134 7.30 -30.06 5.22
C GLU A 134 5.81 -29.64 5.28
N LYS A 135 5.53 -28.50 5.89
CA LYS A 135 4.18 -27.91 6.00
C LYS A 135 3.87 -26.89 4.91
N ILE A 136 4.87 -26.47 4.13
CA ILE A 136 4.70 -25.53 3.02
C ILE A 136 4.39 -26.36 1.77
N ASP A 137 3.40 -25.93 0.98
CA ASP A 137 3.12 -26.56 -0.32
C ASP A 137 4.32 -26.42 -1.25
N ILE A 138 5.12 -27.48 -1.34
CA ILE A 138 6.37 -27.49 -2.11
C ILE A 138 6.09 -27.32 -3.61
N ALA A 139 4.93 -27.73 -4.12
CA ALA A 139 4.61 -27.59 -5.55
C ALA A 139 4.55 -26.13 -5.95
N VAL A 140 3.88 -25.29 -5.14
CA VAL A 140 3.77 -23.84 -5.36
C VAL A 140 5.11 -23.13 -5.09
N HIS A 141 5.82 -23.52 -4.05
CA HIS A 141 7.07 -22.86 -3.63
C HIS A 141 8.34 -23.39 -4.28
N LYS A 142 8.25 -24.47 -5.06
CA LYS A 142 9.43 -25.16 -5.62
C LYS A 142 10.38 -24.23 -6.37
N SER A 143 9.87 -23.35 -7.21
CA SER A 143 10.68 -22.40 -7.98
C SER A 143 11.30 -21.31 -7.09
N VAL A 144 10.58 -20.89 -6.06
CA VAL A 144 11.04 -19.86 -5.11
C VAL A 144 12.10 -20.42 -4.18
N MET A 145 11.89 -21.63 -3.66
CA MET A 145 12.82 -22.29 -2.74
C MET A 145 14.12 -22.74 -3.40
N ALA A 146 14.12 -22.94 -4.73
CA ALA A 146 15.31 -23.29 -5.49
C ALA A 146 16.24 -22.11 -5.79
N LYS A 147 15.75 -20.87 -5.67
CA LYS A 147 16.55 -19.66 -5.92
C LYS A 147 17.56 -19.43 -4.81
N PRO A 148 18.85 -19.32 -5.13
CA PRO A 148 19.91 -19.09 -4.13
C PRO A 148 19.91 -17.63 -3.62
N ASP A 149 19.41 -16.67 -4.43
CA ASP A 149 19.37 -15.26 -4.06
C ASP A 149 18.27 -14.99 -3.01
N ALA A 150 18.72 -14.65 -1.80
CA ALA A 150 17.83 -14.32 -0.71
C ALA A 150 16.93 -13.10 -1.01
N ASN A 151 17.37 -12.16 -1.83
CA ASN A 151 16.63 -10.94 -2.15
C ASN A 151 15.44 -11.21 -3.10
N GLU A 152 15.57 -12.19 -3.99
CA GLU A 152 14.53 -12.52 -4.96
C GLU A 152 13.45 -13.47 -4.42
N SER A 153 13.70 -14.14 -3.32
CA SER A 153 12.86 -15.25 -2.83
C SER A 153 12.57 -15.20 -1.33
N ILE A 154 12.42 -14.00 -0.79
CA ILE A 154 11.97 -13.83 0.60
C ILE A 154 10.46 -13.98 0.70
N CYS A 155 10.00 -14.55 1.80
CA CYS A 155 8.59 -14.86 2.04
C CYS A 155 7.69 -13.63 1.93
N THR A 156 8.14 -12.49 2.45
CA THR A 156 7.41 -11.21 2.43
C THR A 156 7.36 -10.51 1.06
N ASN A 157 7.89 -11.10 -0.01
CA ASN A 157 7.66 -10.59 -1.36
C ASN A 157 6.32 -11.04 -1.94
N CYS A 158 5.75 -12.11 -1.40
CA CYS A 158 4.49 -12.69 -1.85
C CYS A 158 3.44 -12.75 -0.73
N HIS A 159 3.88 -12.84 0.52
CA HIS A 159 3.01 -12.93 1.69
C HIS A 159 2.97 -11.59 2.42
N GLY A 160 1.93 -10.81 2.16
CA GLY A 160 1.73 -9.48 2.72
C GLY A 160 2.57 -8.39 2.05
N GLU A 161 2.31 -7.17 2.46
CA GLU A 161 3.04 -5.97 2.05
C GLU A 161 3.83 -5.39 3.24
N HIS A 162 4.47 -6.26 4.03
CA HIS A 162 5.10 -5.92 5.30
C HIS A 162 6.37 -5.07 5.11
N ARG A 163 6.22 -3.93 4.45
CA ARG A 163 7.29 -2.96 4.16
C ARG A 163 6.74 -1.54 4.22
N LEU A 164 7.49 -0.64 4.83
CA LEU A 164 7.21 0.78 4.70
C LEU A 164 7.56 1.24 3.27
N GLY A 165 6.59 1.80 2.57
CA GLY A 165 6.77 2.33 1.21
C GLY A 165 7.68 3.55 1.17
N TYR A 166 7.66 4.35 2.23
CA TYR A 166 8.50 5.53 2.39
C TYR A 166 9.16 5.54 3.77
N ARG A 167 10.42 5.92 3.83
CA ARG A 167 11.19 6.02 5.08
C ARG A 167 12.00 7.30 5.10
N THR A 168 11.81 8.08 6.12
CA THR A 168 12.62 9.27 6.41
C THR A 168 13.92 8.92 7.12
N ARG A 169 13.94 7.75 7.76
CA ARG A 169 15.11 7.20 8.46
C ARG A 169 15.37 5.77 8.04
N LYS A 170 16.63 5.43 7.90
CA LYS A 170 17.07 4.07 7.57
C LYS A 170 18.17 3.64 8.52
N TRP A 171 18.08 2.41 8.96
CA TRP A 171 19.09 1.75 9.79
C TRP A 171 19.71 0.60 9.04
N ASP A 172 20.97 0.36 9.30
CA ASP A 172 21.58 -0.92 8.99
C ASP A 172 20.89 -2.00 9.81
N LYS A 173 20.31 -2.97 9.14
CA LYS A 173 19.46 -3.98 9.79
C LYS A 173 20.25 -4.99 10.62
N THR A 174 21.53 -5.10 10.42
CA THR A 174 22.43 -6.01 11.16
C THR A 174 23.06 -5.32 12.35
N THR A 175 23.57 -4.10 12.15
CA THR A 175 24.28 -3.35 13.19
C THR A 175 23.35 -2.42 13.98
N ARG A 176 22.12 -2.19 13.48
CA ARG A 176 21.13 -1.25 14.04
C ARG A 176 21.59 0.21 14.05
N LYS A 177 22.64 0.54 13.35
CA LYS A 177 23.13 1.92 13.23
C LYS A 177 22.27 2.72 12.26
N LEU A 178 21.93 3.94 12.63
CA LEU A 178 21.26 4.90 11.76
C LEU A 178 22.21 5.29 10.61
N ILE A 179 21.77 5.10 9.36
CA ILE A 179 22.53 5.37 8.13
C ILE A 179 21.96 6.53 7.32
N GLU A 180 20.64 6.75 7.39
CA GLU A 180 19.97 7.90 6.77
C GLU A 180 19.03 8.54 7.80
N ASP A 181 19.00 9.86 7.87
CA ASP A 181 18.21 10.65 8.80
C ASP A 181 17.82 11.98 8.16
N ASP A 182 16.54 12.32 8.17
CA ASP A 182 16.00 13.60 7.69
C ASP A 182 16.24 14.75 8.68
N LYS A 183 16.78 14.45 9.88
CA LYS A 183 17.04 15.39 10.97
C LYS A 183 15.81 16.09 11.54
N VAL A 184 14.61 15.68 11.14
CA VAL A 184 13.38 16.18 11.77
C VAL A 184 13.23 15.57 13.15
N ARG A 185 12.95 16.41 14.15
CA ARG A 185 12.71 16.01 15.55
C ARG A 185 11.38 16.57 16.01
N MET A 186 10.66 15.81 16.80
CA MET A 186 9.40 16.24 17.39
C MET A 186 9.63 17.28 18.50
N MET A 187 10.70 17.10 19.24
CA MET A 187 11.10 17.93 20.38
C MET A 187 12.38 18.70 20.04
N THR A 188 12.30 19.65 19.12
CA THR A 188 13.38 20.63 19.01
C THR A 188 13.22 21.64 20.12
N GLU A 189 14.07 21.58 21.15
CA GLU A 189 14.23 22.71 22.07
C GLU A 189 14.55 23.95 21.24
N LYS A 190 13.67 24.98 21.31
CA LYS A 190 14.03 26.27 20.74
C LYS A 190 15.33 26.70 21.41
N PRO A 191 16.37 27.08 20.65
CA PRO A 191 17.52 27.71 21.27
C PRO A 191 17.03 28.92 22.08
N ASN A 192 17.33 28.95 23.37
CA ASN A 192 17.02 30.08 24.22
C ASN A 192 17.73 31.30 23.63
N GLU A 193 16.94 32.25 23.09
CA GLU A 193 17.40 33.58 22.69
C GLU A 193 17.77 34.38 23.93
#